data_858f69fce9f1bb8e7e0f65c24b18ba52
#
_entry.id   858f69fce9f1bb8e7e0f65c24b18ba52
#
_cell.length_a   1.000
_cell.length_b   1.000
_cell.length_c   1.000
_cell.angle_alpha   90.00
_cell.angle_beta   90.00
_cell.angle_gamma   90.00
#
_symmetry.space_group_name_H-M   'P 1'
#
loop_
_entity.id
_entity.type
_entity.pdbx_description
1 polymer ?
#
loop_
_entity_poly.entity_id
_entity_poly.type
_entity_poly.pdbx_seq_one_letter_code
_entity_poly.pdbx_strand_id
1 'polypeptide(L)'
;MDLIEARALLENKQKIYFSLIEADQQIDSGKIYYTKKISIPKHFLFDEIKKTQLNTNLKLIERFIIHYKKKLTTPKSTKQLGKVSFYKRRIPKDSEIDIKKSIEKQFNLLRIADNQNYPTFFKIHGKKFFLKINK
;
A
#
# COMPACT_ATOMS: atom_id res chain seq x y z
N MET A 1 1.11 1.56 -6.47
CA MET A 1 0.93 1.23 -5.03
C MET A 1 0.67 2.53 -4.31
N ASP A 2 -0.41 2.59 -3.57
CA ASP A 2 -0.74 3.79 -2.84
C ASP A 2 0.27 4.04 -1.72
N LEU A 3 0.43 5.31 -1.37
CA LEU A 3 1.48 5.79 -0.50
C LEU A 3 1.48 5.16 0.89
N ILE A 4 0.29 4.88 1.42
CA ILE A 4 0.09 4.37 2.78
C ILE A 4 0.64 2.96 2.95
N GLU A 5 0.40 2.10 1.97
CA GLU A 5 0.83 0.69 2.02
C GLU A 5 2.34 0.56 1.82
N ALA A 6 2.89 1.29 0.85
CA ALA A 6 4.33 1.33 0.63
C ALA A 6 5.06 1.78 1.90
N ARG A 7 4.54 2.80 2.59
CA ARG A 7 5.13 3.30 3.83
C ARG A 7 5.04 2.30 4.97
N ALA A 8 3.88 1.66 5.15
CA ALA A 8 3.72 0.64 6.17
C ALA A 8 4.75 -0.50 6.00
N LEU A 9 5.00 -0.92 4.77
CA LEU A 9 5.99 -1.94 4.46
C LEU A 9 7.42 -1.45 4.68
N LEU A 10 7.74 -0.21 4.32
CA LEU A 10 9.04 0.41 4.61
C LEU A 10 9.31 0.51 6.11
N GLU A 11 8.27 0.76 6.91
CA GLU A 11 8.32 0.78 8.38
C GLU A 11 8.27 -0.63 9.01
N ASN A 12 8.49 -1.70 8.23
CA ASN A 12 8.41 -3.10 8.69
C ASN A 12 7.04 -3.51 9.27
N LYS A 13 5.99 -2.77 9.01
CA LYS A 13 4.64 -3.16 9.42
C LYS A 13 4.16 -4.30 8.52
N GLN A 14 3.97 -5.48 9.10
CA GLN A 14 3.47 -6.64 8.35
C GLN A 14 1.94 -6.64 8.22
N LYS A 15 1.24 -5.87 9.05
CA LYS A 15 -0.21 -5.80 9.11
C LYS A 15 -0.67 -4.47 8.53
N ILE A 16 -1.48 -4.55 7.47
CA ILE A 16 -2.04 -3.39 6.78
C ILE A 16 -3.55 -3.45 6.88
N TYR A 17 -4.17 -2.30 7.02
CA TYR A 17 -5.62 -2.15 7.09
C TYR A 17 -6.13 -1.57 5.78
N PHE A 18 -7.16 -2.21 5.22
CA PHE A 18 -7.92 -1.72 4.09
C PHE A 18 -9.31 -1.37 4.57
N SER A 19 -9.81 -0.21 4.19
CA SER A 19 -11.12 0.26 4.62
C SER A 19 -11.96 0.69 3.42
N LEU A 20 -13.22 0.32 3.44
CA LEU A 20 -14.24 0.88 2.56
C LEU A 20 -14.86 2.06 3.30
N ILE A 21 -14.68 3.25 2.75
CA ILE A 21 -15.16 4.51 3.32
C ILE A 21 -16.23 5.14 2.45
N GLU A 22 -17.08 5.93 3.06
CA GLU A 22 -18.03 6.80 2.36
C GLU A 22 -17.28 7.91 1.62
N ALA A 23 -17.70 8.22 0.41
CA ALA A 23 -17.19 9.40 -0.28
C ALA A 23 -17.80 10.65 0.35
N ASP A 24 -16.98 11.61 0.77
CA ASP A 24 -17.40 12.87 1.35
C ASP A 24 -16.70 14.03 0.62
N GLN A 25 -17.11 15.26 0.89
CA GLN A 25 -16.53 16.46 0.26
C GLN A 25 -15.04 16.63 0.57
N GLN A 26 -14.61 16.20 1.74
CA GLN A 26 -13.20 16.19 2.12
C GLN A 26 -12.59 14.81 1.83
N ILE A 27 -11.37 14.80 1.30
CA ILE A 27 -10.64 13.57 1.01
C ILE A 27 -10.43 12.78 2.31
N ASP A 28 -10.75 11.50 2.26
CA ASP A 28 -10.55 10.52 3.34
C ASP A 28 -11.26 10.85 4.66
N SER A 29 -12.29 11.73 4.67
CA SER A 29 -13.04 12.10 5.87
C SER A 29 -14.29 11.24 6.12
N GLY A 30 -14.72 10.48 5.14
CA GLY A 30 -15.95 9.69 5.17
C GLY A 30 -15.98 8.63 6.27
N LYS A 31 -17.18 8.22 6.64
CA LYS A 31 -17.38 7.14 7.61
C LYS A 31 -16.89 5.80 7.06
N ILE A 32 -16.43 4.92 7.93
CA ILE A 32 -15.93 3.59 7.59
C ILE A 32 -17.09 2.60 7.63
N TYR A 33 -17.35 1.91 6.50
CA TYR A 33 -18.30 0.80 6.43
C TYR A 33 -17.67 -0.52 6.84
N TYR A 34 -16.50 -0.82 6.32
CA TYR A 34 -15.76 -2.05 6.62
C TYR A 34 -14.27 -1.81 6.68
N THR A 35 -13.63 -2.53 7.55
CA THR A 35 -12.16 -2.60 7.63
C THR A 35 -11.71 -4.05 7.57
N LYS A 36 -10.68 -4.33 6.80
CA LYS A 36 -10.01 -5.62 6.73
C LYS A 36 -8.52 -5.45 7.06
N LYS A 37 -8.08 -6.18 8.06
CA LYS A 37 -6.65 -6.30 8.39
C LYS A 37 -6.08 -7.49 7.65
N ILE A 38 -4.99 -7.29 6.94
CA ILE A 38 -4.26 -8.36 6.25
C ILE A 38 -2.79 -8.36 6.66
N SER A 39 -2.16 -9.52 6.52
CA SER A 39 -0.71 -9.67 6.68
C SER A 39 -0.09 -9.86 5.30
N ILE A 40 0.94 -9.08 5.01
CA ILE A 40 1.72 -9.18 3.77
C ILE A 40 2.97 -9.99 4.07
N PRO A 41 3.16 -11.18 3.48
CA PRO A 41 4.37 -11.96 3.65
C PRO A 41 5.62 -11.16 3.28
N LYS A 42 6.70 -11.34 4.03
CA LYS A 42 7.94 -10.58 3.83
C LYS A 42 8.58 -10.79 2.46
N HIS A 43 8.35 -11.95 1.85
CA HIS A 43 8.88 -12.31 0.54
C HIS A 43 8.03 -11.86 -0.65
N PHE A 44 6.84 -11.25 -0.41
CA PHE A 44 6.01 -10.73 -1.50
C PHE A 44 6.67 -9.53 -2.16
N LEU A 45 6.74 -9.56 -3.49
CA LEU A 45 7.18 -8.46 -4.32
C LEU A 45 6.00 -7.58 -4.76
N PHE A 46 6.27 -6.51 -5.47
CA PHE A 46 5.32 -5.48 -5.87
C PHE A 46 4.01 -6.03 -6.44
N ASP A 47 4.09 -6.93 -7.42
CA ASP A 47 2.89 -7.47 -8.09
C ASP A 47 2.03 -8.33 -7.17
N GLU A 48 2.67 -9.14 -6.30
CA GLU A 48 1.98 -9.96 -5.31
C GLU A 48 1.29 -9.10 -4.25
N ILE A 49 1.95 -8.01 -3.85
CA ILE A 49 1.40 -7.02 -2.90
C ILE A 49 0.18 -6.34 -3.54
N LYS A 50 0.31 -5.84 -4.78
CA LYS A 50 -0.80 -5.22 -5.52
C LYS A 50 -1.98 -6.17 -5.72
N LYS A 51 -1.72 -7.41 -6.09
CA LYS A 51 -2.76 -8.44 -6.25
C LYS A 51 -3.49 -8.69 -4.94
N THR A 52 -2.76 -8.74 -3.83
CA THR A 52 -3.35 -8.93 -2.50
C THR A 52 -4.23 -7.75 -2.10
N GLN A 53 -3.77 -6.53 -2.37
CA GLN A 53 -4.53 -5.29 -2.19
C GLN A 53 -5.81 -5.30 -3.00
N LEU A 54 -5.71 -5.53 -4.31
CA LEU A 54 -6.86 -5.56 -5.22
C LEU A 54 -7.91 -6.57 -4.75
N ASN A 55 -7.49 -7.79 -4.45
CA ASN A 55 -8.40 -8.84 -3.97
C ASN A 55 -9.07 -8.46 -2.65
N THR A 56 -8.36 -7.77 -1.76
CA THR A 56 -8.92 -7.32 -0.49
C THR A 56 -9.96 -6.24 -0.71
N ASN A 57 -9.68 -5.26 -1.56
CA ASN A 57 -10.61 -4.18 -1.89
C ASN A 57 -11.87 -4.73 -2.58
N LEU A 58 -11.73 -5.65 -3.55
CA LEU A 58 -12.86 -6.30 -4.21
C LEU A 58 -13.77 -7.02 -3.21
N LYS A 59 -13.21 -7.75 -2.25
CA LYS A 59 -14.00 -8.43 -1.20
C LYS A 59 -14.75 -7.44 -0.29
N LEU A 60 -14.18 -6.28 0.02
CA LEU A 60 -14.88 -5.24 0.80
C LEU A 60 -16.05 -4.66 0.01
N ILE A 61 -15.85 -4.38 -1.28
CA ILE A 61 -16.89 -3.88 -2.19
C ILE A 61 -17.99 -4.92 -2.36
N GLU A 62 -17.64 -6.17 -2.65
CA GLU A 62 -18.61 -7.27 -2.78
C GLU A 62 -19.48 -7.42 -1.52
N ARG A 63 -18.85 -7.39 -0.34
CA ARG A 63 -19.57 -7.43 0.94
C ARG A 63 -20.57 -6.29 1.08
N PHE A 64 -20.19 -5.09 0.65
CA PHE A 64 -21.09 -3.94 0.68
C PHE A 64 -22.29 -4.13 -0.27
N ILE A 65 -22.05 -4.56 -1.50
CA ILE A 65 -23.08 -4.79 -2.51
C ILE A 65 -24.06 -5.87 -2.04
N ILE A 66 -23.56 -6.99 -1.49
CA ILE A 66 -24.42 -8.07 -0.97
C ILE A 66 -25.30 -7.55 0.17
N HIS A 67 -24.75 -6.78 1.09
CA HIS A 67 -25.53 -6.19 2.18
C HIS A 67 -26.63 -5.29 1.63
N TYR A 68 -26.27 -4.36 0.73
CA TYR A 68 -27.22 -3.42 0.13
C TYR A 68 -28.35 -4.13 -0.62
N LYS A 69 -28.03 -5.14 -1.43
CA LYS A 69 -29.03 -5.94 -2.15
C LYS A 69 -30.01 -6.66 -1.21
N LYS A 70 -29.54 -7.14 -0.07
CA LYS A 70 -30.37 -7.88 0.89
C LYS A 70 -31.23 -6.98 1.76
N LYS A 71 -30.73 -5.83 2.14
CA LYS A 71 -31.33 -4.94 3.14
C LYS A 71 -31.94 -3.67 2.55
N LEU A 72 -31.60 -3.31 1.31
CA LEU A 72 -31.93 -2.04 0.64
C LEU A 72 -31.47 -0.81 1.43
N THR A 73 -30.47 -1.00 2.31
CA THR A 73 -29.86 0.05 3.13
C THR A 73 -28.37 -0.12 3.16
N THR A 74 -27.64 0.96 3.40
CA THR A 74 -26.19 0.89 3.61
C THR A 74 -25.87 0.15 4.92
N PRO A 75 -24.72 -0.52 5.01
CA PRO A 75 -24.24 -1.06 6.28
C PRO A 75 -24.07 0.01 7.34
N LYS A 76 -24.11 -0.37 8.61
CA LYS A 76 -23.72 0.55 9.69
C LYS A 76 -22.29 1.02 9.47
N SER A 77 -22.10 2.32 9.55
CA SER A 77 -20.78 2.97 9.42
C SER A 77 -20.31 3.51 10.76
N THR A 78 -19.02 3.64 10.92
CA THR A 78 -18.37 4.24 12.10
C THR A 78 -17.57 5.46 11.69
N LYS A 79 -17.52 6.47 12.56
CA LYS A 79 -16.65 7.61 12.34
C LYS A 79 -15.18 7.17 12.38
N GLN A 80 -14.35 7.81 11.59
CA GLN A 80 -12.92 7.65 11.69
C GLN A 80 -12.44 8.22 13.04
N LEU A 81 -11.61 7.45 13.74
CA LEU A 81 -11.02 7.87 15.02
C LEU A 81 -9.51 8.00 14.83
N GLY A 82 -8.93 9.00 15.47
CA GLY A 82 -7.49 9.24 15.46
C GLY A 82 -7.09 10.60 14.92
N LYS A 83 -5.80 10.88 15.01
CA LYS A 83 -5.22 12.12 14.45
C LYS A 83 -5.01 11.93 12.95
N VAL A 84 -5.39 12.95 12.17
CA VAL A 84 -5.10 12.99 10.76
C VAL A 84 -3.58 12.98 10.55
N SER A 85 -3.10 12.08 9.71
CA SER A 85 -1.68 12.01 9.36
C SER A 85 -1.52 12.21 7.85
N PHE A 86 -0.67 13.16 7.50
CA PHE A 86 -0.33 13.41 6.10
C PHE A 86 1.05 12.83 5.80
N TYR A 87 1.15 12.09 4.73
CA TYR A 87 2.40 11.55 4.25
C TYR A 87 2.81 12.23 2.94
N LYS A 88 4.08 12.62 2.88
CA LYS A 88 4.64 13.18 1.64
C LYS A 88 4.59 12.11 0.54
N ARG A 89 4.13 12.51 -0.65
CA ARG A 89 4.15 11.65 -1.83
C ARG A 89 5.58 11.22 -2.15
N ARG A 90 5.76 9.94 -2.45
CA ARG A 90 7.05 9.42 -2.88
C ARG A 90 7.44 10.00 -4.24
N ILE A 91 8.72 10.28 -4.39
CA ILE A 91 9.32 10.74 -5.64
C ILE A 91 10.34 9.69 -6.12
N PRO A 92 10.78 9.73 -7.38
CA PRO A 92 11.75 8.74 -7.91
C PRO A 92 13.02 8.60 -7.06
N LYS A 93 13.48 9.69 -6.43
CA LYS A 93 14.64 9.68 -5.54
C LYS A 93 14.47 8.75 -4.32
N ASP A 94 13.26 8.56 -3.84
CA ASP A 94 12.95 7.68 -2.70
C ASP A 94 13.14 6.18 -3.04
N SER A 95 13.44 5.86 -4.29
CA SER A 95 13.77 4.50 -4.76
C SER A 95 15.29 4.28 -4.90
N GLU A 96 16.11 5.21 -4.44
CA GLU A 96 17.57 5.08 -4.45
C GLU A 96 18.04 4.12 -3.34
N ILE A 97 18.83 3.13 -3.72
CA ILE A 97 19.44 2.14 -2.83
C ILE A 97 20.83 2.63 -2.43
N ASP A 98 21.15 2.50 -1.16
CA ASP A 98 22.47 2.77 -0.62
C ASP A 98 23.38 1.56 -0.86
N ILE A 99 24.36 1.69 -1.75
CA ILE A 99 25.31 0.62 -2.09
C ILE A 99 26.19 0.16 -0.92
N LYS A 100 26.25 0.95 0.16
CA LYS A 100 27.02 0.62 1.38
C LYS A 100 26.20 -0.21 2.37
N LYS A 101 24.90 -0.36 2.16
CA LYS A 101 24.02 -1.16 3.02
C LYS A 101 23.75 -2.53 2.41
N SER A 102 23.55 -3.53 3.24
CA SER A 102 23.16 -4.86 2.77
C SER A 102 21.77 -4.84 2.08
N ILE A 103 21.60 -5.75 1.13
CA ILE A 103 20.31 -5.97 0.47
C ILE A 103 19.19 -6.27 1.49
N GLU A 104 19.51 -7.07 2.51
CA GLU A 104 18.56 -7.42 3.57
C GLU A 104 17.97 -6.19 4.27
N LYS A 105 18.82 -5.22 4.64
CA LYS A 105 18.40 -3.98 5.30
C LYS A 105 17.51 -3.10 4.41
N GLN A 106 17.62 -3.24 3.10
CA GLN A 106 16.90 -2.45 2.10
C GLN A 106 15.83 -3.25 1.35
N PHE A 107 15.60 -4.50 1.74
CA PHE A 107 14.71 -5.39 1.00
C PHE A 107 13.30 -4.84 0.87
N ASN A 108 12.79 -4.13 1.88
CA ASN A 108 11.49 -3.50 1.78
C ASN A 108 11.42 -2.42 0.70
N LEU A 109 12.51 -1.71 0.43
CA LEU A 109 12.57 -0.76 -0.67
C LEU A 109 12.53 -1.46 -2.03
N LEU A 110 13.25 -2.58 -2.16
CA LEU A 110 13.26 -3.40 -3.37
C LEU A 110 11.89 -4.00 -3.66
N ARG A 111 11.27 -4.65 -2.65
CA ARG A 111 10.03 -5.41 -2.84
C ARG A 111 8.80 -4.53 -3.16
N ILE A 112 8.81 -3.24 -2.81
CA ILE A 112 7.73 -2.31 -3.14
C ILE A 112 7.95 -1.54 -4.45
N ALA A 113 9.08 -1.76 -5.12
CA ALA A 113 9.41 -1.06 -6.35
C ALA A 113 8.66 -1.67 -7.54
N ASP A 114 8.07 -0.80 -8.36
CA ASP A 114 7.54 -1.17 -9.65
C ASP A 114 8.71 -1.29 -10.64
N ASN A 115 9.04 -2.52 -11.02
CA ASN A 115 10.15 -2.81 -11.92
C ASN A 115 10.02 -2.17 -13.31
N GLN A 116 8.82 -1.80 -13.72
CA GLN A 116 8.56 -1.24 -15.05
C GLN A 116 8.54 0.29 -15.02
N ASN A 117 7.77 0.88 -14.09
CA ASN A 117 7.54 2.32 -14.08
C ASN A 117 8.44 3.08 -13.10
N TYR A 118 8.75 2.47 -11.95
CA TYR A 118 9.52 3.10 -10.87
C TYR A 118 10.51 2.11 -10.24
N PRO A 119 11.48 1.59 -11.04
CA PRO A 119 12.46 0.64 -10.52
C PRO A 119 13.36 1.29 -9.46
N THR A 120 13.89 0.48 -8.56
CA THR A 120 14.96 0.91 -7.68
C THR A 120 16.22 1.20 -8.48
N PHE A 121 17.06 2.06 -7.96
CA PHE A 121 18.33 2.40 -8.59
C PHE A 121 19.41 2.70 -7.55
N PHE A 122 20.65 2.69 -7.99
CA PHE A 122 21.79 3.15 -7.23
C PHE A 122 22.72 3.98 -8.12
N LYS A 123 23.65 4.70 -7.51
CA LYS A 123 24.68 5.46 -8.20
C LYS A 123 26.06 4.97 -7.79
N ILE A 124 26.90 4.75 -8.78
CA ILE A 124 28.31 4.42 -8.61
C ILE A 124 29.12 5.02 -9.76
N HIS A 125 30.32 5.50 -9.47
CA HIS A 125 31.19 6.19 -10.46
C HIS A 125 30.47 7.31 -11.23
N GLY A 126 29.59 8.08 -10.54
CA GLY A 126 28.87 9.18 -11.16
C GLY A 126 27.75 8.75 -12.14
N LYS A 127 27.48 7.47 -12.26
CA LYS A 127 26.43 6.91 -13.14
C LYS A 127 25.29 6.28 -12.34
N LYS A 128 24.09 6.33 -12.92
CA LYS A 128 22.87 5.75 -12.36
C LYS A 128 22.61 4.39 -12.99
N PHE A 129 22.39 3.37 -12.15
CA PHE A 129 22.06 2.01 -12.56
C PHE A 129 20.71 1.59 -11.97
N PHE A 130 19.88 0.95 -12.77
CA PHE A 130 18.58 0.46 -12.32
C PHE A 130 18.67 -0.99 -11.89
N LEU A 131 18.00 -1.32 -10.79
CA LEU A 131 17.93 -2.66 -10.24
C LEU A 131 16.49 -3.15 -10.28
N LYS A 132 16.29 -4.31 -10.90
CA LYS A 132 15.01 -5.01 -10.95
C LYS A 132 15.09 -6.27 -10.10
N ILE A 133 14.04 -6.56 -9.35
CA ILE A 133 13.95 -7.77 -8.53
C ILE A 133 12.82 -8.66 -9.01
N ASN A 134 13.11 -9.92 -9.23
CA ASN A 134 12.15 -10.95 -9.63
C ASN A 134 12.34 -12.20 -8.76
N LYS A 135 11.34 -13.06 -8.71
CA LYS A 135 11.41 -14.43 -8.18
C LYS A 135 11.55 -15.41 -9.32
#